data_f6919098e34f56204627b30adec8611d
#
_entry.id   f6919098e34f56204627b30adec8611d
#
_cell.length_a   1.000
_cell.length_b   1.000
_cell.length_c   1.000
_cell.angle_alpha   90.00
_cell.angle_beta   90.00
_cell.angle_gamma   90.00
#
_symmetry.space_group_name_H-M   'P 1'
#
loop_
_entity.id
_entity.type
_entity.pdbx_description
1 polymer ?
#
loop_
_entity_poly.entity_id
_entity_poly.type
_entity_poly.pdbx_seq_one_letter_code
_entity_poly.pdbx_strand_id
1 'polypeptide(L)'
;IPAQLVIVAVGVRPNVELAREAGLVIGPSGCIAVNEYLQTSDDAIYAGGDCAENTHRVSGAKVFVPMGSTANKHGRVIADNICGARKQYPGVLGTAACRFFAQEAGATGLNERTARQAGIDFASAIVPGSDRLGYMPGVGRIVLKLLAEKSSGRVLGAQAVGASVAKRIDTLAAAISLGATLEDLSGLDLAYAPPFNTPIENIAT
;
A
#
# COMPACT_ATOMS: atom_id res chain seq x y z
N ILE A 1 4.69 -12.04 -33.61
CA ILE A 1 3.35 -12.59 -33.43
C ILE A 1 2.40 -11.66 -34.18
N PRO A 2 1.63 -12.13 -35.16
CA PRO A 2 0.58 -11.35 -35.80
C PRO A 2 -0.49 -10.97 -34.77
N ALA A 3 -0.88 -9.69 -34.70
CA ALA A 3 -1.90 -9.20 -33.77
C ALA A 3 -2.69 -8.05 -34.42
N GLN A 4 -4.00 -7.99 -34.15
CA GLN A 4 -4.87 -6.91 -34.60
C GLN A 4 -4.84 -5.70 -33.67
N LEU A 5 -4.42 -5.92 -32.43
CA LEU A 5 -4.28 -4.87 -31.40
C LEU A 5 -3.08 -5.18 -30.50
N VAL A 6 -2.31 -4.16 -30.18
CA VAL A 6 -1.21 -4.25 -29.21
C VAL A 6 -1.46 -3.24 -28.10
N ILE A 7 -1.48 -3.71 -26.86
CA ILE A 7 -1.59 -2.85 -25.66
C ILE A 7 -0.21 -2.75 -25.02
N VAL A 8 0.31 -1.53 -24.90
CA VAL A 8 1.58 -1.26 -24.22
C VAL A 8 1.28 -0.73 -22.80
N ALA A 9 1.61 -1.56 -21.80
CA ALA A 9 1.39 -1.26 -20.37
C ALA A 9 2.67 -1.57 -19.57
N VAL A 10 3.74 -0.84 -19.86
CA VAL A 10 5.11 -1.11 -19.36
C VAL A 10 5.44 -0.36 -18.07
N GLY A 11 4.45 0.31 -17.46
CA GLY A 11 4.60 1.07 -16.23
C GLY A 11 5.11 2.50 -16.45
N VAL A 12 5.54 3.11 -15.36
CA VAL A 12 6.03 4.50 -15.33
C VAL A 12 7.43 4.55 -14.70
N ARG A 13 8.16 5.62 -14.99
CA ARG A 13 9.48 5.91 -14.41
C ARG A 13 9.43 7.28 -13.73
N PRO A 14 10.18 7.48 -12.65
CA PRO A 14 10.29 8.80 -12.03
C PRO A 14 11.08 9.74 -12.93
N ASN A 15 10.62 10.99 -13.05
CA ASN A 15 11.37 12.05 -13.72
C ASN A 15 12.42 12.61 -12.75
N VAL A 16 13.67 12.25 -12.94
CA VAL A 16 14.80 12.60 -12.05
C VAL A 16 15.94 13.34 -12.76
N GLU A 17 15.78 13.61 -14.05
CA GLU A 17 16.82 14.19 -14.91
C GLU A 17 17.29 15.54 -14.36
N LEU A 18 16.36 16.45 -14.06
CA LEU A 18 16.69 17.78 -13.50
C LEU A 18 17.41 17.66 -12.15
N ALA A 19 16.98 16.74 -11.30
CA ALA A 19 17.61 16.51 -9.99
C ALA A 19 19.04 15.96 -10.16
N ARG A 20 19.26 15.05 -11.11
CA ARG A 20 20.57 14.49 -11.43
C ARG A 20 21.52 15.55 -11.99
N GLU A 21 21.04 16.39 -12.90
CA GLU A 21 21.82 17.52 -13.46
C GLU A 21 22.18 18.55 -12.39
N ALA A 22 21.31 18.73 -11.38
CA ALA A 22 21.57 19.58 -10.22
C ALA A 22 22.51 18.93 -9.18
N GLY A 23 22.99 17.69 -9.42
CA GLY A 23 23.89 16.98 -8.51
C GLY A 23 23.21 16.33 -7.31
N LEU A 24 21.88 16.23 -7.30
CA LEU A 24 21.17 15.57 -6.21
C LEU A 24 21.32 14.04 -6.27
N VAL A 25 21.34 13.39 -5.11
CA VAL A 25 21.45 11.93 -5.01
C VAL A 25 20.17 11.27 -5.50
N ILE A 26 20.32 10.29 -6.40
CA ILE A 26 19.27 9.38 -6.82
C ILE A 26 19.42 8.07 -6.04
N GLY A 27 18.35 7.68 -5.35
CA GLY A 27 18.35 6.52 -4.47
C GLY A 27 18.21 5.18 -5.21
N PRO A 28 18.30 4.06 -4.48
CA PRO A 28 18.23 2.71 -5.06
C PRO A 28 16.89 2.39 -5.74
N SER A 29 15.82 3.08 -5.39
CA SER A 29 14.52 2.97 -6.08
C SER A 29 14.48 3.63 -7.46
N GLY A 30 15.54 4.36 -7.85
CA GLY A 30 15.59 5.18 -9.05
C GLY A 30 14.94 6.56 -8.88
N CYS A 31 14.44 6.89 -7.70
CA CYS A 31 13.84 8.18 -7.36
C CYS A 31 14.86 9.13 -6.71
N ILE A 32 14.51 10.39 -6.57
CA ILE A 32 15.29 11.38 -5.80
C ILE A 32 15.35 10.92 -4.35
N ALA A 33 16.55 10.69 -3.81
CA ALA A 33 16.72 10.31 -2.42
C ALA A 33 16.30 11.46 -1.49
N VAL A 34 15.51 11.12 -0.48
CA VAL A 34 15.07 12.06 0.55
C VAL A 34 15.20 11.44 1.95
N ASN A 35 15.38 12.30 2.95
CA ASN A 35 15.30 11.92 4.35
C ASN A 35 13.84 11.86 4.83
N GLU A 36 13.63 11.60 6.11
CA GLU A 36 12.30 11.53 6.72
C GLU A 36 11.53 12.87 6.73
N TYR A 37 12.21 14.00 6.47
CA TYR A 37 11.61 15.32 6.34
C TYR A 37 11.32 15.70 4.89
N LEU A 38 11.57 14.79 3.94
CA LEU A 38 11.49 14.98 2.48
C LEU A 38 12.50 16.00 1.93
N GLN A 39 13.59 16.26 2.65
CA GLN A 39 14.75 17.00 2.15
C GLN A 39 15.63 16.07 1.31
N THR A 40 16.19 16.60 0.24
CA THR A 40 17.13 15.91 -0.63
C THR A 40 18.54 15.86 -0.03
N SER A 41 19.56 15.55 -0.83
CA SER A 41 20.97 15.69 -0.46
C SER A 41 21.45 17.14 -0.32
N ASP A 42 20.65 18.11 -0.75
CA ASP A 42 20.82 19.52 -0.49
C ASP A 42 19.73 19.98 0.49
N ASP A 43 20.12 20.50 1.64
CA ASP A 43 19.22 20.91 2.73
C ASP A 43 18.22 22.02 2.35
N ALA A 44 18.51 22.78 1.29
CA ALA A 44 17.61 23.81 0.78
C ALA A 44 16.57 23.26 -0.20
N ILE A 45 16.67 21.99 -0.61
CA ILE A 45 15.83 21.40 -1.63
C ILE A 45 15.00 20.25 -1.07
N TYR A 46 13.70 20.29 -1.30
CA TYR A 46 12.75 19.22 -0.99
C TYR A 46 12.31 18.51 -2.26
N ALA A 47 12.02 17.21 -2.16
CA ALA A 47 11.41 16.47 -3.25
C ALA A 47 10.18 15.68 -2.75
N GLY A 48 9.13 15.68 -3.57
CA GLY A 48 7.88 14.99 -3.24
C GLY A 48 7.10 14.53 -4.48
N GLY A 49 6.12 13.67 -4.26
CA GLY A 49 5.34 13.06 -5.33
C GLY A 49 6.06 11.87 -5.97
N ASP A 50 5.73 11.60 -7.23
CA ASP A 50 6.15 10.39 -7.94
C ASP A 50 7.67 10.33 -8.21
N CYS A 51 8.37 11.45 -8.16
CA CYS A 51 9.83 11.47 -8.36
C CYS A 51 10.63 11.23 -7.06
N ALA A 52 10.00 11.31 -5.88
CA ALA A 52 10.67 11.15 -4.59
C ALA A 52 10.66 9.71 -4.10
N GLU A 53 11.78 9.29 -3.50
CA GLU A 53 11.93 7.97 -2.89
C GLU A 53 11.08 7.83 -1.63
N ASN A 54 10.45 6.69 -1.46
CA ASN A 54 9.69 6.37 -0.26
C ASN A 54 10.38 5.28 0.57
N THR A 55 10.13 5.28 1.87
CA THR A 55 10.48 4.17 2.76
C THR A 55 9.22 3.32 2.99
N HIS A 56 9.31 2.02 2.71
CA HIS A 56 8.21 1.10 2.96
C HIS A 56 8.10 0.80 4.46
N ARG A 57 6.94 1.06 5.07
CA ARG A 57 6.76 1.03 6.54
C ARG A 57 6.98 -0.33 7.19
N VAL A 58 6.75 -1.43 6.46
CA VAL A 58 6.90 -2.78 7.01
C VAL A 58 8.32 -3.30 6.84
N SER A 59 8.91 -3.15 5.65
CA SER A 59 10.23 -3.71 5.34
C SER A 59 11.39 -2.74 5.56
N GLY A 60 11.13 -1.44 5.70
CA GLY A 60 12.18 -0.42 5.70
C GLY A 60 12.84 -0.17 4.33
N ALA A 61 12.47 -0.93 3.31
CA ALA A 61 13.07 -0.82 1.98
C ALA A 61 12.74 0.52 1.31
N LYS A 62 13.69 1.02 0.52
CA LYS A 62 13.47 2.17 -0.35
C LYS A 62 12.70 1.74 -1.59
N VAL A 63 11.59 2.45 -1.89
CA VAL A 63 10.63 2.03 -2.91
C VAL A 63 10.14 3.20 -3.76
N PHE A 64 9.78 2.88 -5.00
CA PHE A 64 9.07 3.76 -5.91
C PHE A 64 7.56 3.49 -5.79
N VAL A 65 6.79 4.50 -5.37
CA VAL A 65 5.33 4.40 -5.20
C VAL A 65 4.67 5.63 -5.82
N PRO A 66 4.40 5.60 -7.13
CA PRO A 66 3.79 6.72 -7.86
C PRO A 66 2.27 6.76 -7.60
N MET A 67 1.87 7.41 -6.51
CA MET A 67 0.49 7.46 -6.06
C MET A 67 0.09 8.88 -5.65
N GLY A 68 -1.03 9.37 -6.16
CA GLY A 68 -1.56 10.70 -5.86
C GLY A 68 -1.80 10.93 -4.35
N SER A 69 -2.20 9.89 -3.61
CA SER A 69 -2.35 9.95 -2.15
C SER A 69 -1.01 10.18 -1.43
N THR A 70 0.07 9.57 -1.92
CA THR A 70 1.44 9.77 -1.45
C THR A 70 1.91 11.18 -1.76
N ALA A 71 1.76 11.62 -3.02
CA ALA A 71 2.14 12.96 -3.47
C ALA A 71 1.46 14.06 -2.64
N ASN A 72 0.17 13.92 -2.34
CA ASN A 72 -0.58 14.87 -1.52
C ASN A 72 -0.03 14.97 -0.09
N LYS A 73 0.30 13.82 0.52
CA LYS A 73 0.91 13.78 1.86
C LYS A 73 2.31 14.39 1.86
N HIS A 74 3.13 14.11 0.83
CA HIS A 74 4.44 14.75 0.66
C HIS A 74 4.33 16.27 0.61
N GLY A 75 3.41 16.81 -0.21
CA GLY A 75 3.21 18.25 -0.31
C GLY A 75 2.89 18.91 1.03
N ARG A 76 2.06 18.27 1.87
CA ARG A 76 1.75 18.78 3.22
C ARG A 76 2.95 18.75 4.15
N VAL A 77 3.69 17.63 4.18
CA VAL A 77 4.90 17.51 5.03
C VAL A 77 5.97 18.51 4.60
N ILE A 78 6.18 18.68 3.29
CA ILE A 78 7.13 19.65 2.75
C ILE A 78 6.73 21.07 3.14
N ALA A 79 5.46 21.43 2.96
CA ALA A 79 4.97 22.77 3.34
C ALA A 79 5.17 23.04 4.82
N ASP A 80 4.81 22.09 5.71
CA ASP A 80 5.03 22.19 7.14
C ASP A 80 6.52 22.39 7.46
N ASN A 81 7.42 21.65 6.80
CA ASN A 81 8.86 21.72 7.04
C ASN A 81 9.51 23.01 6.51
N ILE A 82 9.07 23.50 5.37
CA ILE A 82 9.49 24.83 4.87
C ILE A 82 9.10 25.93 5.86
N CYS A 83 7.95 25.77 6.54
CA CYS A 83 7.51 26.68 7.60
C CYS A 83 8.17 26.41 8.98
N GLY A 84 9.14 25.50 9.07
CA GLY A 84 9.93 25.25 10.28
C GLY A 84 9.37 24.21 11.25
N ALA A 85 8.34 23.41 10.85
CA ALA A 85 7.67 22.47 11.76
C ALA A 85 8.45 21.18 12.07
N ARG A 86 9.45 20.79 11.28
CA ARG A 86 10.22 19.54 11.41
C ARG A 86 9.34 18.29 11.49
N LYS A 87 8.37 18.17 10.59
CA LYS A 87 7.42 17.07 10.53
C LYS A 87 8.00 15.89 9.76
N GLN A 88 7.99 14.71 10.37
CA GLN A 88 8.43 13.49 9.70
C GLN A 88 7.32 12.89 8.82
N TYR A 89 7.73 12.39 7.66
CA TYR A 89 6.89 11.56 6.80
C TYR A 89 7.04 10.10 7.21
N PRO A 90 5.97 9.39 7.58
CA PRO A 90 6.08 8.04 8.14
C PRO A 90 6.36 6.95 7.09
N GLY A 91 6.49 7.30 5.82
CA GLY A 91 6.63 6.32 4.75
C GLY A 91 5.30 5.76 4.24
N VAL A 92 5.39 4.71 3.42
CA VAL A 92 4.25 4.15 2.66
C VAL A 92 4.03 2.67 2.95
N LEU A 93 2.79 2.21 2.76
CA LEU A 93 2.44 0.79 2.63
C LEU A 93 2.24 0.37 1.16
N GLY A 94 2.23 1.33 0.22
CA GLY A 94 1.89 1.06 -1.17
C GLY A 94 0.43 0.64 -1.36
N THR A 95 -0.48 1.13 -0.51
CA THR A 95 -1.90 0.81 -0.57
C THR A 95 -2.51 1.31 -1.86
N ALA A 96 -3.10 0.41 -2.64
CA ALA A 96 -3.73 0.72 -3.92
C ALA A 96 -4.99 -0.11 -4.13
N ALA A 97 -5.93 0.45 -4.87
CA ALA A 97 -7.09 -0.27 -5.36
C ALA A 97 -7.37 0.14 -6.80
N CYS A 98 -7.90 -0.78 -7.59
CA CYS A 98 -8.40 -0.52 -8.92
C CYS A 98 -9.71 -1.27 -9.15
N ARG A 99 -10.48 -0.78 -10.12
CA ARG A 99 -11.72 -1.41 -10.56
C ARG A 99 -11.62 -1.72 -12.05
N PHE A 100 -12.03 -2.91 -12.41
CA PHE A 100 -12.19 -3.30 -13.80
C PHE A 100 -13.52 -4.03 -13.96
N PHE A 101 -14.39 -3.52 -14.80
CA PHE A 101 -15.79 -3.97 -14.92
C PHE A 101 -16.49 -4.01 -13.55
N ALA A 102 -17.03 -5.16 -13.17
CA ALA A 102 -17.72 -5.38 -11.89
C ALA A 102 -16.79 -5.84 -10.75
N GLN A 103 -15.50 -6.00 -11.02
CA GLN A 103 -14.53 -6.50 -10.05
C GLN A 103 -13.64 -5.37 -9.53
N GLU A 104 -13.24 -5.50 -8.29
CA GLU A 104 -12.21 -4.67 -7.66
C GLU A 104 -10.98 -5.53 -7.36
N ALA A 105 -9.82 -4.91 -7.39
CA ALA A 105 -8.59 -5.49 -6.85
C ALA A 105 -7.90 -4.46 -5.98
N GLY A 106 -7.27 -4.90 -4.90
CA GLY A 106 -6.56 -4.01 -3.99
C GLY A 106 -5.43 -4.72 -3.27
N ALA A 107 -4.47 -3.93 -2.80
CA ALA A 107 -3.33 -4.43 -2.04
C ALA A 107 -2.85 -3.38 -1.06
N THR A 108 -2.22 -3.84 0.03
CA THR A 108 -1.53 -3.00 1.01
C THR A 108 -0.39 -3.79 1.65
N GLY A 109 0.67 -3.10 2.06
CA GLY A 109 1.83 -3.72 2.68
C GLY A 109 2.61 -4.65 1.74
N LEU A 110 3.17 -5.72 2.27
CA LEU A 110 4.00 -6.66 1.52
C LEU A 110 3.15 -7.73 0.82
N ASN A 111 3.63 -8.20 -0.32
CA ASN A 111 3.26 -9.49 -0.88
C ASN A 111 4.36 -10.52 -0.60
N GLU A 112 4.14 -11.80 -0.91
CA GLU A 112 5.12 -12.86 -0.65
C GLU A 112 6.49 -12.59 -1.27
N ARG A 113 6.52 -12.05 -2.49
CA ARG A 113 7.78 -11.74 -3.17
C ARG A 113 8.57 -10.69 -2.41
N THR A 114 7.92 -9.59 -2.03
CA THR A 114 8.57 -8.49 -1.32
C THR A 114 8.92 -8.87 0.13
N ALA A 115 8.13 -9.72 0.78
CA ALA A 115 8.46 -10.27 2.09
C ALA A 115 9.72 -11.16 2.04
N ARG A 116 9.83 -12.05 1.03
CA ARG A 116 11.04 -12.85 0.80
C ARG A 116 12.27 -11.98 0.51
N GLN A 117 12.12 -10.94 -0.33
CA GLN A 117 13.19 -10.00 -0.63
C GLN A 117 13.67 -9.23 0.61
N ALA A 118 12.77 -8.96 1.55
CA ALA A 118 13.08 -8.33 2.82
C ALA A 118 13.66 -9.30 3.87
N GLY A 119 13.78 -10.60 3.56
CA GLY A 119 14.28 -11.62 4.50
C GLY A 119 13.34 -11.91 5.66
N ILE A 120 12.05 -11.58 5.56
CA ILE A 120 11.07 -11.78 6.61
C ILE A 120 10.51 -13.21 6.51
N ASP A 121 10.52 -13.95 7.63
CA ASP A 121 9.85 -15.26 7.73
C ASP A 121 8.36 -15.04 7.97
N PHE A 122 7.53 -15.47 7.02
CA PHE A 122 6.10 -15.22 7.02
C PHE A 122 5.29 -16.49 6.76
N ALA A 123 4.04 -16.45 7.20
CA ALA A 123 2.98 -17.33 6.75
C ALA A 123 2.00 -16.53 5.87
N SER A 124 1.33 -17.21 4.96
CA SER A 124 0.24 -16.61 4.17
C SER A 124 -0.97 -17.53 4.13
N ALA A 125 -2.15 -16.92 4.14
CA ALA A 125 -3.42 -17.62 4.00
C ALA A 125 -4.27 -16.96 2.91
N ILE A 126 -5.07 -17.78 2.21
CA ILE A 126 -6.06 -17.33 1.24
C ILE A 126 -7.44 -17.62 1.81
N VAL A 127 -8.23 -16.58 1.99
CA VAL A 127 -9.56 -16.62 2.58
C VAL A 127 -10.60 -16.28 1.50
N PRO A 128 -11.28 -17.26 0.92
CA PRO A 128 -12.43 -17.01 0.06
C PRO A 128 -13.66 -16.69 0.88
N GLY A 129 -14.52 -15.79 0.38
CA GLY A 129 -15.75 -15.41 1.06
C GLY A 129 -16.69 -14.61 0.18
N SER A 130 -17.61 -13.92 0.81
CA SER A 130 -18.58 -13.03 0.17
C SER A 130 -18.50 -11.65 0.80
N ASP A 131 -18.88 -10.63 0.03
CA ASP A 131 -18.87 -9.23 0.50
C ASP A 131 -20.01 -8.94 1.50
N ARG A 132 -21.07 -9.78 1.51
CA ARG A 132 -22.26 -9.70 2.36
C ARG A 132 -22.94 -11.07 2.46
N LEU A 133 -24.06 -11.13 3.20
CA LEU A 133 -24.78 -12.38 3.39
C LEU A 133 -25.36 -12.92 2.07
N GLY A 134 -25.29 -14.24 1.89
CA GLY A 134 -25.60 -14.92 0.64
C GLY A 134 -27.05 -14.77 0.14
N TYR A 135 -28.00 -14.42 1.02
CA TYR A 135 -29.40 -14.17 0.66
C TYR A 135 -29.64 -12.73 0.19
N MET A 136 -28.65 -11.84 0.32
CA MET A 136 -28.79 -10.45 -0.10
C MET A 136 -28.67 -10.31 -1.62
N PRO A 137 -29.52 -9.48 -2.27
CA PRO A 137 -29.38 -9.19 -3.68
C PRO A 137 -28.01 -8.60 -4.03
N GLY A 138 -27.42 -9.07 -5.13
CA GLY A 138 -26.15 -8.55 -5.62
C GLY A 138 -24.93 -8.96 -4.78
N VAL A 139 -25.05 -10.04 -3.97
CA VAL A 139 -23.89 -10.62 -3.28
C VAL A 139 -22.76 -10.91 -4.26
N GLY A 140 -21.56 -10.48 -3.93
CA GLY A 140 -20.35 -10.71 -4.71
C GLY A 140 -19.34 -11.59 -3.96
N ARG A 141 -18.55 -12.33 -4.71
CA ARG A 141 -17.42 -13.08 -4.14
C ARG A 141 -16.25 -12.15 -3.88
N ILE A 142 -15.48 -12.49 -2.85
CA ILE A 142 -14.19 -11.87 -2.56
C ILE A 142 -13.19 -12.98 -2.20
N VAL A 143 -11.95 -12.80 -2.63
CA VAL A 143 -10.82 -13.60 -2.19
C VAL A 143 -9.81 -12.67 -1.58
N LEU A 144 -9.46 -12.91 -0.32
CA LEU A 144 -8.47 -12.16 0.42
C LEU A 144 -7.25 -13.04 0.67
N LYS A 145 -6.07 -12.49 0.47
CA LYS A 145 -4.81 -13.09 0.89
C LYS A 145 -4.20 -12.22 1.98
N LEU A 146 -3.85 -12.83 3.10
CA LEU A 146 -3.14 -12.20 4.21
C LEU A 146 -1.73 -12.77 4.33
N LEU A 147 -0.79 -11.90 4.73
CA LEU A 147 0.55 -12.28 5.12
C LEU A 147 0.80 -11.82 6.55
N ALA A 148 1.37 -12.69 7.38
CA ALA A 148 1.78 -12.37 8.74
C ALA A 148 3.18 -12.90 9.04
N GLU A 149 3.92 -12.20 9.88
CA GLU A 149 5.21 -12.64 10.40
C GLU A 149 5.01 -13.84 11.33
N LYS A 150 5.74 -14.93 11.13
CA LYS A 150 5.55 -16.16 11.92
C LYS A 150 5.89 -16.00 13.39
N SER A 151 6.91 -15.21 13.70
CA SER A 151 7.40 -15.05 15.06
C SER A 151 6.48 -14.24 15.96
N SER A 152 5.82 -13.22 15.40
CA SER A 152 5.02 -12.22 16.14
C SER A 152 3.54 -12.25 15.83
N GLY A 153 3.14 -12.88 14.73
CA GLY A 153 1.78 -12.79 14.20
C GLY A 153 1.44 -11.44 13.59
N ARG A 154 2.40 -10.50 13.50
CA ARG A 154 2.17 -9.15 12.97
C ARG A 154 1.76 -9.23 11.50
N VAL A 155 0.70 -8.50 11.14
CA VAL A 155 0.20 -8.44 9.77
C VAL A 155 1.18 -7.62 8.91
N LEU A 156 1.68 -8.23 7.84
CA LEU A 156 2.68 -7.66 6.95
C LEU A 156 2.09 -7.07 5.68
N GLY A 157 0.97 -7.65 5.22
CA GLY A 157 0.36 -7.23 3.98
C GLY A 157 -0.87 -8.03 3.61
N ALA A 158 -1.62 -7.49 2.65
CA ALA A 158 -2.83 -8.11 2.15
C ALA A 158 -3.06 -7.80 0.67
N GLN A 159 -3.67 -8.73 -0.04
CA GLN A 159 -4.16 -8.58 -1.41
C GLN A 159 -5.59 -9.12 -1.48
N ALA A 160 -6.45 -8.45 -2.22
CA ALA A 160 -7.82 -8.91 -2.40
C ALA A 160 -8.32 -8.67 -3.82
N VAL A 161 -9.23 -9.53 -4.26
CA VAL A 161 -9.93 -9.40 -5.54
C VAL A 161 -11.39 -9.82 -5.35
N GLY A 162 -12.32 -9.11 -5.99
CA GLY A 162 -13.74 -9.41 -5.93
C GLY A 162 -14.61 -8.19 -5.72
N ALA A 163 -15.65 -8.35 -4.91
CA ALA A 163 -16.59 -7.27 -4.59
C ALA A 163 -16.18 -6.55 -3.29
N SER A 164 -16.39 -5.23 -3.22
CA SER A 164 -16.19 -4.42 -2.02
C SER A 164 -14.79 -4.56 -1.39
N VAL A 165 -13.76 -4.65 -2.25
CA VAL A 165 -12.37 -4.87 -1.85
C VAL A 165 -11.80 -3.67 -1.10
N ALA A 166 -12.08 -2.44 -1.55
CA ALA A 166 -11.47 -1.24 -1.01
C ALA A 166 -11.68 -1.10 0.51
N LYS A 167 -12.90 -1.38 0.99
CA LYS A 167 -13.22 -1.35 2.43
C LYS A 167 -12.28 -2.26 3.24
N ARG A 168 -12.02 -3.48 2.76
CA ARG A 168 -11.17 -4.47 3.46
C ARG A 168 -9.71 -4.06 3.44
N ILE A 169 -9.25 -3.60 2.29
CA ILE A 169 -7.87 -3.11 2.13
C ILE A 169 -7.61 -1.88 3.00
N ASP A 170 -8.54 -0.95 3.12
CA ASP A 170 -8.39 0.23 3.98
C ASP A 170 -8.33 -0.15 5.46
N THR A 171 -9.18 -1.09 5.90
CA THR A 171 -9.12 -1.63 7.27
C THR A 171 -7.75 -2.28 7.55
N LEU A 172 -7.26 -3.11 6.62
CA LEU A 172 -5.97 -3.78 6.77
C LEU A 172 -4.80 -2.79 6.68
N ALA A 173 -4.89 -1.75 5.84
CA ALA A 173 -3.89 -0.69 5.79
C ALA A 173 -3.79 0.07 7.12
N ALA A 174 -4.93 0.35 7.76
CA ALA A 174 -4.96 0.95 9.09
C ALA A 174 -4.34 0.03 10.13
N ALA A 175 -4.74 -1.25 10.16
CA ALA A 175 -4.21 -2.25 11.07
C ALA A 175 -2.68 -2.43 10.92
N ILE A 176 -2.17 -2.62 9.70
CA ILE A 176 -0.74 -2.72 9.42
C ILE A 176 0.00 -1.45 9.85
N SER A 177 -0.59 -0.28 9.63
CA SER A 177 -0.01 1.00 10.04
C SER A 177 0.17 1.12 11.55
N LEU A 178 -0.66 0.44 12.32
CA LEU A 178 -0.61 0.40 13.79
C LEU A 178 0.18 -0.79 14.33
N GLY A 179 0.68 -1.67 13.45
CA GLY A 179 1.45 -2.85 13.84
C GLY A 179 0.61 -4.01 14.37
N ALA A 180 -0.67 -4.06 13.99
CA ALA A 180 -1.60 -5.08 14.46
C ALA A 180 -1.17 -6.51 14.11
N THR A 181 -1.55 -7.45 14.96
CA THR A 181 -1.37 -8.89 14.81
C THR A 181 -2.62 -9.55 14.20
N LEU A 182 -2.54 -10.83 13.88
CA LEU A 182 -3.72 -11.61 13.47
C LEU A 182 -4.75 -11.72 14.62
N GLU A 183 -4.29 -11.77 15.85
CA GLU A 183 -5.17 -11.78 17.04
C GLU A 183 -5.93 -10.45 17.16
N ASP A 184 -5.24 -9.32 16.96
CA ASP A 184 -5.91 -8.00 16.94
C ASP A 184 -6.98 -7.92 15.84
N LEU A 185 -6.70 -8.47 14.64
CA LEU A 185 -7.68 -8.50 13.56
C LEU A 185 -8.93 -9.31 13.92
N SER A 186 -8.76 -10.45 14.59
CA SER A 186 -9.87 -11.30 15.00
C SER A 186 -10.76 -10.65 16.06
N GLY A 187 -10.22 -9.72 16.84
CA GLY A 187 -10.93 -8.96 17.87
C GLY A 187 -11.58 -7.66 17.37
N LEU A 188 -11.48 -7.31 16.09
CA LEU A 188 -12.03 -6.05 15.59
C LEU A 188 -13.56 -6.04 15.64
N ASP A 189 -14.13 -5.00 16.25
CA ASP A 189 -15.55 -4.68 16.16
C ASP A 189 -15.83 -3.87 14.87
N LEU A 190 -16.17 -4.59 13.81
CA LEU A 190 -16.39 -4.00 12.49
C LEU A 190 -17.89 -3.80 12.22
N ALA A 191 -18.19 -2.72 11.45
CA ALA A 191 -19.57 -2.38 11.11
C ALA A 191 -20.26 -3.54 10.38
N TYR A 192 -21.36 -4.02 10.93
CA TYR A 192 -22.19 -5.09 10.40
C TYR A 192 -23.65 -4.67 10.19
N ALA A 193 -24.13 -4.96 9.02
CA ALA A 193 -25.55 -5.20 8.73
C ALA A 193 -25.62 -6.04 7.44
N PRO A 194 -26.73 -6.83 7.23
CA PRO A 194 -26.80 -7.76 6.11
C PRO A 194 -26.43 -7.22 4.72
N PRO A 195 -26.77 -5.96 4.35
CA PRO A 195 -26.40 -5.40 3.05
C PRO A 195 -24.93 -5.03 2.90
N PHE A 196 -24.17 -4.92 4.00
CA PHE A 196 -22.82 -4.33 3.97
C PHE A 196 -21.71 -5.32 4.30
N ASN A 197 -22.03 -6.39 5.04
CA ASN A 197 -20.99 -7.28 5.55
C ASN A 197 -21.56 -8.67 5.92
N THR A 198 -20.67 -9.63 6.18
CA THR A 198 -20.96 -10.86 6.91
C THR A 198 -20.78 -10.63 8.41
N PRO A 199 -21.44 -11.40 9.29
CA PRO A 199 -21.28 -11.27 10.76
C PRO A 199 -19.83 -11.43 11.22
N ILE A 200 -19.08 -12.30 10.57
CA ILE A 200 -17.62 -12.43 10.73
C ILE A 200 -17.01 -11.99 9.42
N GLU A 201 -16.27 -10.89 9.45
CA GLU A 201 -15.57 -10.38 8.27
C GLU A 201 -14.44 -11.29 7.83
N ASN A 202 -14.20 -11.36 6.53
CA ASN A 202 -13.14 -12.19 5.95
C ASN A 202 -11.73 -11.83 6.45
N ILE A 203 -11.54 -10.64 7.02
CA ILE A 203 -10.27 -10.22 7.60
C ILE A 203 -10.10 -10.68 9.06
N ALA A 204 -11.17 -11.12 9.70
CA ALA A 204 -11.21 -11.62 11.08
C ALA A 204 -11.30 -13.16 11.17
N THR A 205 -11.27 -13.83 10.00
CA THR A 205 -11.31 -15.29 9.88
C THR A 205 -9.91 -15.85 9.77
#